data_7d160c59d2bf3d6cd9372af2bc369816
#
_entry.id   7d160c59d2bf3d6cd9372af2bc369816
#
_cell.length_a   1.000
_cell.length_b   1.000
_cell.length_c   1.000
_cell.angle_alpha   90.00
_cell.angle_beta   90.00
_cell.angle_gamma   90.00
#
_symmetry.space_group_name_H-M   'P 1'
#
loop_
_entity.id
_entity.type
_entity.pdbx_description
1 polymer ?
#
loop_
_entity_poly.entity_id
_entity_poly.type
_entity_poly.pdbx_seq_one_letter_code
_entity_poly.pdbx_strand_id
1 'polypeptide(L)'
;MDETKTPTRDEIPETDKWDLSHLFSSADKWSEDFAWIQSTYPRLTTWKGRAGESVRTLAELLEFDKALDLKIERVSHYASLQLAEDSANPDYLSRMGQLQNLFTKIGETASFIVPEIQAIDDESFARFLDDPALKKWRTRLQKIRRLKPHVLSEKEERLLALGSSALDGYDDTFSQLTDVDMKFGVLLDEKGEERPLTQSSFGAFLVKRDHGLRKSAFHKFYDEFKDHQFTLAATLSYSVKADVFRARARNYNSALEASLFKDDIPVAVYDGLIAAVRANLAPLHRYYELRRRVLGLEELHAYDTYVPLVAEIETDVSFDQAMEKVLASLAPLGGEYVDSLGKGLRGRWCDRYESKGKRSGAFSSGSYGAPPYILMNYKRDVFSDVYTLAHEAGHSMHTWLAQRTQLYQEADYPIFLAEVASTFNEELLTHYLLEQTNDSKMRAYIINRQIDDIRGTLFRQTMFAEFEKVIHALEESGAALTLEVFKTEYRKLLAAYFGSGVMLDPELELECLRIPHFYNAFYVYKYSTGVSAAIALAERVLSGVPGAVEAYLGFLKSGGTKFPLETLQAAGVDMRTSAPVESTLRLFERRLNELEDLL
;
A
#
# COMPACT_ATOMS: atom_id res chain seq x y z
N MET A 1 31.55 3.86 18.05
CA MET A 1 31.55 3.07 16.80
C MET A 1 31.97 4.04 15.69
N ASP A 2 32.74 3.54 14.76
CA ASP A 2 33.13 4.35 13.60
C ASP A 2 31.87 4.67 12.78
N GLU A 3 31.41 5.90 12.82
CA GLU A 3 30.12 6.37 12.22
C GLU A 3 30.07 6.24 10.67
N THR A 4 31.13 5.70 10.08
CA THR A 4 31.29 5.60 8.63
C THR A 4 30.99 4.21 8.07
N LYS A 5 30.72 3.19 8.90
CA LYS A 5 30.57 1.81 8.43
C LYS A 5 29.25 1.19 8.88
N THR A 6 28.40 0.85 7.93
CA THR A 6 27.18 0.06 8.20
C THR A 6 27.56 -1.28 8.88
N PRO A 7 27.00 -1.59 10.07
CA PRO A 7 27.33 -2.80 10.79
C PRO A 7 26.88 -4.07 10.04
N THR A 8 27.57 -5.17 10.24
CA THR A 8 27.09 -6.48 9.79
C THR A 8 25.96 -6.98 10.69
N ARG A 9 25.18 -7.96 10.22
CA ARG A 9 24.07 -8.56 10.99
C ARG A 9 24.54 -9.08 12.35
N ASP A 10 25.73 -9.67 12.44
CA ASP A 10 26.28 -10.24 13.67
C ASP A 10 26.69 -9.18 14.70
N GLU A 11 26.99 -7.96 14.23
CA GLU A 11 27.33 -6.82 15.09
C GLU A 11 26.07 -6.16 15.72
N ILE A 12 24.87 -6.47 15.21
CA ILE A 12 23.60 -5.99 15.82
C ILE A 12 23.26 -6.86 17.05
N PRO A 13 22.95 -6.25 18.21
CA PRO A 13 22.51 -6.99 19.40
C PRO A 13 21.28 -7.85 19.12
N GLU A 14 21.20 -9.02 19.76
CA GLU A 14 20.05 -9.92 19.63
C GLU A 14 18.73 -9.30 20.09
N THR A 15 18.78 -8.36 21.02
CA THR A 15 17.61 -7.61 21.52
C THR A 15 17.02 -6.68 20.48
N ASP A 16 17.80 -6.31 19.45
CA ASP A 16 17.42 -5.38 18.39
C ASP A 16 17.04 -6.08 17.09
N LYS A 17 17.10 -7.43 17.08
CA LYS A 17 16.66 -8.28 15.99
C LYS A 17 15.30 -8.91 16.30
N TRP A 18 14.50 -9.14 15.30
CA TRP A 18 13.27 -9.95 15.47
C TRP A 18 13.58 -11.41 15.81
N ASP A 19 12.61 -12.11 16.41
CA ASP A 19 12.76 -13.52 16.79
C ASP A 19 11.92 -14.42 15.89
N LEU A 20 12.55 -15.00 14.88
CA LEU A 20 11.90 -15.88 13.92
C LEU A 20 11.68 -17.31 14.46
N SER A 21 12.11 -17.63 15.68
CA SER A 21 11.95 -18.96 16.27
C SER A 21 10.47 -19.36 16.45
N HIS A 22 9.57 -18.38 16.53
CA HIS A 22 8.11 -18.61 16.53
C HIS A 22 7.60 -19.19 15.20
N LEU A 23 8.28 -18.92 14.09
CA LEU A 23 8.00 -19.56 12.81
C LEU A 23 8.71 -20.92 12.73
N PHE A 24 10.03 -20.91 12.79
CA PHE A 24 10.82 -22.14 12.81
C PHE A 24 12.01 -22.01 13.77
N SER A 25 12.15 -22.98 14.67
CA SER A 25 13.26 -23.01 15.64
C SER A 25 14.62 -23.32 15.00
N SER A 26 14.63 -23.86 13.78
CA SER A 26 15.84 -24.15 13.00
C SER A 26 15.53 -24.28 11.50
N ALA A 27 16.58 -24.18 10.67
CA ALA A 27 16.49 -24.42 9.24
C ALA A 27 16.05 -25.87 8.91
N ASP A 28 16.37 -26.83 9.76
CA ASP A 28 15.93 -28.22 9.57
C ASP A 28 14.43 -28.34 9.69
N LYS A 29 13.81 -27.64 10.65
CA LYS A 29 12.35 -27.64 10.81
C LYS A 29 11.64 -26.98 9.63
N TRP A 30 12.22 -25.94 9.06
CA TRP A 30 11.76 -25.37 7.81
C TRP A 30 11.83 -26.40 6.66
N SER A 31 12.95 -27.10 6.55
CA SER A 31 13.17 -28.12 5.51
C SER A 31 12.21 -29.29 5.63
N GLU A 32 11.87 -29.72 6.86
CA GLU A 32 10.86 -30.76 7.12
C GLU A 32 9.48 -30.34 6.56
N ASP A 33 9.03 -29.10 6.87
CA ASP A 33 7.74 -28.59 6.37
C ASP A 33 7.76 -28.35 4.86
N PHE A 34 8.86 -27.86 4.30
CA PHE A 34 9.03 -27.74 2.86
C PHE A 34 8.94 -29.09 2.13
N ALA A 35 9.62 -30.14 2.63
CA ALA A 35 9.54 -31.48 2.09
C ALA A 35 8.14 -32.10 2.22
N TRP A 36 7.45 -31.81 3.34
CA TRP A 36 6.06 -32.23 3.51
C TRP A 36 5.15 -31.60 2.47
N ILE A 37 5.28 -30.28 2.20
CA ILE A 37 4.51 -29.60 1.15
C ILE A 37 4.77 -30.27 -0.20
N GLN A 38 6.06 -30.49 -0.57
CA GLN A 38 6.43 -31.13 -1.83
C GLN A 38 5.80 -32.51 -2.03
N SER A 39 5.74 -33.31 -0.97
CA SER A 39 5.16 -34.66 -1.02
C SER A 39 3.63 -34.68 -0.96
N THR A 40 3.01 -33.57 -0.48
CA THR A 40 1.57 -33.54 -0.15
C THR A 40 0.73 -32.86 -1.22
N TYR A 41 1.21 -31.74 -1.81
CA TYR A 41 0.41 -30.98 -2.78
C TYR A 41 -0.10 -31.80 -3.97
N PRO A 42 0.60 -32.84 -4.51
CA PRO A 42 0.08 -33.62 -5.65
C PRO A 42 -1.25 -34.33 -5.34
N ARG A 43 -1.55 -34.55 -4.06
CA ARG A 43 -2.82 -35.16 -3.62
C ARG A 43 -4.04 -34.29 -3.93
N LEU A 44 -3.88 -32.97 -4.18
CA LEU A 44 -4.97 -32.11 -4.66
C LEU A 44 -5.66 -32.71 -5.88
N THR A 45 -4.94 -33.38 -6.76
CA THR A 45 -5.50 -34.01 -7.96
C THR A 45 -6.60 -35.07 -7.67
N THR A 46 -6.67 -35.60 -6.45
CA THR A 46 -7.72 -36.57 -6.06
C THR A 46 -9.13 -35.96 -6.06
N TRP A 47 -9.24 -34.65 -5.98
CA TRP A 47 -10.53 -33.93 -6.03
C TRP A 47 -10.82 -33.31 -7.40
N LYS A 48 -9.89 -33.36 -8.34
CA LYS A 48 -10.08 -32.79 -9.67
C LYS A 48 -11.25 -33.46 -10.39
N GLY A 49 -12.19 -32.65 -10.91
CA GLY A 49 -13.42 -33.09 -11.53
C GLY A 49 -14.53 -33.46 -10.51
N ARG A 50 -14.30 -33.24 -9.21
CA ARG A 50 -15.15 -33.77 -8.15
C ARG A 50 -15.63 -32.74 -7.12
N ALA A 51 -15.13 -31.49 -7.17
CA ALA A 51 -15.44 -30.47 -6.17
C ALA A 51 -16.95 -30.20 -6.00
N GLY A 52 -17.75 -30.38 -7.06
CA GLY A 52 -19.20 -30.21 -7.06
C GLY A 52 -20.03 -31.50 -6.78
N GLU A 53 -19.39 -32.66 -6.56
CA GLU A 53 -20.11 -33.93 -6.38
C GLU A 53 -21.02 -33.96 -5.13
N SER A 54 -20.50 -33.39 -4.03
CA SER A 54 -21.22 -33.35 -2.76
C SER A 54 -20.64 -32.31 -1.81
N VAL A 55 -21.44 -31.90 -0.81
CA VAL A 55 -20.98 -31.06 0.31
C VAL A 55 -19.76 -31.66 0.98
N ARG A 56 -19.77 -32.98 1.21
CA ARG A 56 -18.66 -33.68 1.86
C ARG A 56 -17.38 -33.58 1.04
N THR A 57 -17.44 -33.83 -0.26
CA THR A 57 -16.28 -33.76 -1.17
C THR A 57 -15.70 -32.37 -1.19
N LEU A 58 -16.55 -31.34 -1.29
CA LEU A 58 -16.10 -29.94 -1.27
C LEU A 58 -15.48 -29.56 0.08
N ALA A 59 -16.09 -29.99 1.20
CA ALA A 59 -15.54 -29.72 2.53
C ALA A 59 -14.17 -30.39 2.74
N GLU A 60 -14.00 -31.64 2.30
CA GLU A 60 -12.73 -32.37 2.36
C GLU A 60 -11.64 -31.67 1.52
N LEU A 61 -11.96 -31.21 0.31
CA LEU A 61 -11.06 -30.43 -0.53
C LEU A 61 -10.61 -29.14 0.16
N LEU A 62 -11.57 -28.34 0.66
CA LEU A 62 -11.27 -27.05 1.30
C LEU A 62 -10.45 -27.20 2.60
N GLU A 63 -10.69 -28.27 3.38
CA GLU A 63 -9.87 -28.56 4.55
C GLU A 63 -8.45 -28.99 4.19
N PHE A 64 -8.30 -29.76 3.12
CA PHE A 64 -6.97 -30.18 2.63
C PHE A 64 -6.20 -28.98 2.08
N ASP A 65 -6.85 -28.15 1.25
CA ASP A 65 -6.29 -26.91 0.71
C ASP A 65 -5.81 -25.99 1.84
N LYS A 66 -6.65 -25.73 2.84
CA LYS A 66 -6.29 -24.96 4.03
C LYS A 66 -5.07 -25.53 4.78
N ALA A 67 -5.02 -26.86 4.97
CA ALA A 67 -3.91 -27.47 5.69
C ALA A 67 -2.58 -27.33 4.94
N LEU A 68 -2.66 -27.32 3.61
CA LEU A 68 -1.53 -27.07 2.73
C LEU A 68 -1.11 -25.58 2.78
N ASP A 69 -2.07 -24.67 2.63
CA ASP A 69 -1.87 -23.22 2.64
C ASP A 69 -1.23 -22.74 3.95
N LEU A 70 -1.67 -23.24 5.10
CA LEU A 70 -1.09 -22.89 6.41
C LEU A 70 0.41 -23.16 6.48
N LYS A 71 0.87 -24.27 5.91
CA LYS A 71 2.30 -24.61 5.87
C LYS A 71 3.04 -23.79 4.82
N ILE A 72 2.42 -23.57 3.67
CA ILE A 72 2.98 -22.73 2.60
C ILE A 72 3.21 -21.30 3.13
N GLU A 73 2.22 -20.70 3.76
CA GLU A 73 2.31 -19.37 4.35
C GLU A 73 3.46 -19.27 5.35
N ARG A 74 3.55 -20.21 6.27
CA ARG A 74 4.58 -20.21 7.31
C ARG A 74 5.99 -20.39 6.74
N VAL A 75 6.17 -21.33 5.80
CA VAL A 75 7.46 -21.59 5.14
C VAL A 75 7.91 -20.38 4.32
N SER A 76 6.96 -19.76 3.60
CA SER A 76 7.20 -18.57 2.78
C SER A 76 7.55 -17.36 3.61
N HIS A 77 6.81 -17.12 4.67
CA HIS A 77 7.01 -15.97 5.55
C HIS A 77 8.39 -16.01 6.19
N TYR A 78 8.80 -17.17 6.73
CA TYR A 78 10.13 -17.34 7.29
C TYR A 78 11.25 -17.05 6.28
N ALA A 79 11.16 -17.61 5.07
CA ALA A 79 12.17 -17.40 4.04
C ALA A 79 12.22 -15.93 3.55
N SER A 80 11.05 -15.28 3.44
CA SER A 80 10.96 -13.86 3.05
C SER A 80 11.57 -12.94 4.11
N LEU A 81 11.33 -13.20 5.40
CA LEU A 81 11.91 -12.44 6.49
C LEU A 81 13.43 -12.61 6.55
N GLN A 82 13.93 -13.84 6.38
CA GLN A 82 15.39 -14.09 6.30
C GLN A 82 16.03 -13.36 5.10
N LEU A 83 15.39 -13.38 3.94
CA LEU A 83 15.90 -12.65 2.78
C LEU A 83 15.89 -11.12 3.03
N ALA A 84 14.92 -10.61 3.80
CA ALA A 84 14.89 -9.21 4.19
C ALA A 84 15.99 -8.82 5.20
N GLU A 85 16.45 -9.78 6.03
CA GLU A 85 17.59 -9.58 6.93
C GLU A 85 18.92 -9.40 6.18
N ASP A 86 19.10 -10.20 5.11
CA ASP A 86 20.31 -10.17 4.28
C ASP A 86 20.00 -10.66 2.87
N SER A 87 19.77 -9.70 1.97
CA SER A 87 19.44 -9.96 0.57
C SER A 87 20.62 -10.53 -0.25
N ALA A 88 21.83 -10.54 0.29
CA ALA A 88 23.01 -11.11 -0.36
C ALA A 88 23.32 -12.53 0.12
N ASN A 89 22.63 -13.05 1.12
CA ASN A 89 22.86 -14.36 1.68
C ASN A 89 22.46 -15.48 0.69
N PRO A 90 23.40 -16.34 0.25
CA PRO A 90 23.13 -17.34 -0.77
C PRO A 90 22.12 -18.41 -0.33
N ASP A 91 22.08 -18.76 0.97
CA ASP A 91 21.14 -19.74 1.49
C ASP A 91 19.71 -19.19 1.48
N TYR A 92 19.53 -17.89 1.79
CA TYR A 92 18.23 -17.23 1.78
C TYR A 92 17.70 -17.08 0.35
N LEU A 93 18.58 -16.69 -0.58
CA LEU A 93 18.26 -16.64 -2.01
C LEU A 93 17.87 -18.02 -2.56
N SER A 94 18.62 -19.06 -2.17
CA SER A 94 18.31 -20.44 -2.58
C SER A 94 16.95 -20.91 -2.08
N ARG A 95 16.60 -20.63 -0.81
CA ARG A 95 15.28 -20.96 -0.25
C ARG A 95 14.15 -20.28 -1.01
N MET A 96 14.28 -18.99 -1.31
CA MET A 96 13.28 -18.26 -2.08
C MET A 96 13.12 -18.82 -3.49
N GLY A 97 14.21 -19.14 -4.18
CA GLY A 97 14.16 -19.78 -5.49
C GLY A 97 13.47 -21.16 -5.47
N GLN A 98 13.72 -21.97 -4.44
CA GLN A 98 13.04 -23.26 -4.26
C GLN A 98 11.54 -23.09 -4.03
N LEU A 99 11.14 -22.10 -3.21
CA LEU A 99 9.75 -21.78 -2.96
C LEU A 99 9.02 -21.32 -4.23
N GLN A 100 9.63 -20.44 -5.02
CA GLN A 100 9.02 -19.94 -6.26
C GLN A 100 8.75 -21.07 -7.25
N ASN A 101 9.70 -22.00 -7.41
CA ASN A 101 9.52 -23.20 -8.23
C ASN A 101 8.38 -24.10 -7.69
N LEU A 102 8.28 -24.23 -6.37
CA LEU A 102 7.23 -25.03 -5.73
C LEU A 102 5.85 -24.38 -5.91
N PHE A 103 5.73 -23.07 -5.76
CA PHE A 103 4.47 -22.34 -5.97
C PHE A 103 3.91 -22.46 -7.37
N THR A 104 4.77 -22.41 -8.39
CA THR A 104 4.35 -22.66 -9.77
C THR A 104 3.68 -24.02 -9.90
N LYS A 105 4.28 -25.08 -9.36
CA LYS A 105 3.73 -26.44 -9.42
C LYS A 105 2.43 -26.59 -8.62
N ILE A 106 2.37 -25.97 -7.44
CA ILE A 106 1.14 -25.98 -6.62
C ILE A 106 0.02 -25.24 -7.34
N GLY A 107 0.31 -24.04 -7.90
CA GLY A 107 -0.65 -23.24 -8.65
C GLY A 107 -1.22 -24.00 -9.85
N GLU A 108 -0.37 -24.68 -10.64
CA GLU A 108 -0.81 -25.54 -11.73
C GLU A 108 -1.73 -26.67 -11.22
N THR A 109 -1.35 -27.32 -10.11
CA THR A 109 -2.10 -28.45 -9.55
C THR A 109 -3.43 -28.02 -8.96
N ALA A 110 -3.51 -26.86 -8.29
CA ALA A 110 -4.69 -26.32 -7.63
C ALA A 110 -5.62 -25.53 -8.58
N SER A 111 -5.20 -25.28 -9.82
CA SER A 111 -5.90 -24.41 -10.78
C SER A 111 -7.36 -24.79 -11.06
N PHE A 112 -7.75 -26.04 -10.82
CA PHE A 112 -9.11 -26.54 -11.01
C PHE A 112 -10.09 -26.10 -9.91
N ILE A 113 -9.61 -25.75 -8.71
CA ILE A 113 -10.45 -25.56 -7.51
C ILE A 113 -11.51 -24.46 -7.74
N VAL A 114 -11.08 -23.28 -8.11
CA VAL A 114 -11.98 -22.13 -8.30
C VAL A 114 -12.95 -22.37 -9.47
N PRO A 115 -12.51 -22.78 -10.68
CA PRO A 115 -13.43 -23.10 -11.77
C PRO A 115 -14.47 -24.18 -11.44
N GLU A 116 -14.09 -25.24 -10.74
CA GLU A 116 -15.03 -26.29 -10.38
C GLU A 116 -16.08 -25.82 -9.35
N ILE A 117 -15.68 -24.99 -8.36
CA ILE A 117 -16.63 -24.37 -7.43
C ILE A 117 -17.61 -23.45 -8.19
N GLN A 118 -17.12 -22.70 -9.16
CA GLN A 118 -17.95 -21.82 -9.98
C GLN A 118 -18.89 -22.59 -10.94
N ALA A 119 -18.49 -23.77 -11.38
CA ALA A 119 -19.28 -24.64 -12.24
C ALA A 119 -20.47 -25.33 -11.53
N ILE A 120 -20.48 -25.40 -10.19
CA ILE A 120 -21.61 -25.93 -9.44
C ILE A 120 -22.87 -25.15 -9.84
N ASP A 121 -23.98 -25.84 -10.16
CA ASP A 121 -25.23 -25.17 -10.48
C ASP A 121 -25.78 -24.37 -9.30
N ASP A 122 -26.65 -23.39 -9.57
CA ASP A 122 -27.07 -22.41 -8.57
C ASP A 122 -27.90 -23.04 -7.46
N GLU A 123 -28.72 -24.04 -7.78
CA GLU A 123 -29.57 -24.77 -6.80
C GLU A 123 -28.69 -25.60 -5.86
N SER A 124 -27.77 -26.37 -6.41
CA SER A 124 -26.81 -27.16 -5.63
C SER A 124 -25.89 -26.27 -4.79
N PHE A 125 -25.40 -25.15 -5.34
CA PHE A 125 -24.57 -24.23 -4.62
C PHE A 125 -25.29 -23.59 -3.43
N ALA A 126 -26.55 -23.19 -3.59
CA ALA A 126 -27.36 -22.66 -2.50
C ALA A 126 -27.55 -23.71 -1.37
N ARG A 127 -27.87 -24.96 -1.74
CA ARG A 127 -27.97 -26.08 -0.77
C ARG A 127 -26.63 -26.33 -0.05
N PHE A 128 -25.50 -26.23 -0.76
CA PHE A 128 -24.17 -26.40 -0.18
C PHE A 128 -23.84 -25.31 0.85
N LEU A 129 -24.20 -24.05 0.55
CA LEU A 129 -23.98 -22.93 1.47
C LEU A 129 -24.80 -23.06 2.77
N ASP A 130 -25.94 -23.72 2.74
CA ASP A 130 -26.80 -23.92 3.92
C ASP A 130 -26.39 -25.13 4.78
N ASP A 131 -25.48 -25.97 4.28
CA ASP A 131 -25.02 -27.16 5.02
C ASP A 131 -24.03 -26.75 6.14
N PRO A 132 -24.21 -27.25 7.37
CA PRO A 132 -23.33 -26.97 8.50
C PRO A 132 -21.86 -27.28 8.26
N ALA A 133 -21.53 -28.28 7.42
CA ALA A 133 -20.14 -28.64 7.11
C ALA A 133 -19.37 -27.53 6.33
N LEU A 134 -20.10 -26.70 5.58
CA LEU A 134 -19.55 -25.60 4.81
C LEU A 134 -19.75 -24.23 5.47
N LYS A 135 -20.38 -24.16 6.64
CA LYS A 135 -20.66 -22.89 7.32
C LYS A 135 -19.43 -21.98 7.46
N LYS A 136 -18.29 -22.54 7.85
CA LYS A 136 -17.03 -21.79 8.01
C LYS A 136 -16.36 -21.38 6.69
N TRP A 137 -16.86 -21.88 5.56
CA TRP A 137 -16.37 -21.57 4.21
C TRP A 137 -17.30 -20.63 3.45
N ARG A 138 -18.45 -20.28 4.06
CA ARG A 138 -19.54 -19.54 3.39
C ARG A 138 -19.04 -18.27 2.73
N THR A 139 -18.32 -17.42 3.47
CA THR A 139 -17.78 -16.14 2.96
C THR A 139 -16.82 -16.36 1.78
N ARG A 140 -15.86 -17.29 1.91
CA ARG A 140 -14.93 -17.63 0.82
C ARG A 140 -15.67 -18.14 -0.42
N LEU A 141 -16.63 -19.05 -0.25
CA LEU A 141 -17.43 -19.60 -1.34
C LEU A 141 -18.28 -18.52 -2.03
N GLN A 142 -18.89 -17.62 -1.28
CA GLN A 142 -19.66 -16.49 -1.83
C GLN A 142 -18.77 -15.54 -2.63
N LYS A 143 -17.55 -15.20 -2.13
CA LYS A 143 -16.59 -14.38 -2.86
C LYS A 143 -16.14 -15.05 -4.17
N ILE A 144 -15.87 -16.35 -4.17
CA ILE A 144 -15.56 -17.11 -5.38
C ILE A 144 -16.74 -17.07 -6.37
N ARG A 145 -17.96 -17.33 -5.88
CA ARG A 145 -19.18 -17.38 -6.72
C ARG A 145 -19.52 -16.04 -7.36
N ARG A 146 -19.23 -14.93 -6.68
CA ARG A 146 -19.47 -13.59 -7.19
C ARG A 146 -18.77 -13.32 -8.52
N LEU A 147 -17.63 -13.93 -8.76
CA LEU A 147 -16.86 -13.78 -9.99
C LEU A 147 -17.43 -14.58 -11.17
N LYS A 148 -18.37 -15.50 -10.95
CA LYS A 148 -18.92 -16.41 -11.98
C LYS A 148 -19.39 -15.70 -13.26
N PRO A 149 -20.07 -14.52 -13.23
CA PRO A 149 -20.50 -13.83 -14.45
C PRO A 149 -19.35 -13.37 -15.35
N HIS A 150 -18.14 -13.29 -14.80
CA HIS A 150 -16.93 -12.77 -15.43
C HIS A 150 -15.87 -13.86 -15.68
N VAL A 151 -16.24 -15.12 -15.49
CA VAL A 151 -15.38 -16.27 -15.80
C VAL A 151 -15.77 -16.81 -17.17
N LEU A 152 -14.77 -17.03 -18.00
CA LEU A 152 -14.91 -17.52 -19.35
C LEU A 152 -14.90 -19.07 -19.36
N SER A 153 -15.13 -19.65 -20.56
CA SER A 153 -14.95 -21.08 -20.73
C SER A 153 -13.49 -21.51 -20.46
N GLU A 154 -13.27 -22.77 -20.09
CA GLU A 154 -11.92 -23.31 -19.83
C GLU A 154 -10.95 -23.05 -21.02
N LYS A 155 -11.45 -23.16 -22.25
CA LYS A 155 -10.65 -22.93 -23.44
C LYS A 155 -10.24 -21.46 -23.59
N GLU A 156 -11.15 -20.54 -23.30
CA GLU A 156 -10.90 -19.09 -23.35
C GLU A 156 -9.98 -18.64 -22.21
N GLU A 157 -10.21 -19.10 -20.97
CA GLU A 157 -9.31 -18.81 -19.85
C GLU A 157 -7.89 -19.33 -20.10
N ARG A 158 -7.77 -20.52 -20.67
CA ARG A 158 -6.47 -21.08 -21.06
C ARG A 158 -5.79 -20.22 -22.15
N LEU A 159 -6.55 -19.73 -23.14
CA LEU A 159 -6.01 -18.85 -24.18
C LEU A 159 -5.51 -17.54 -23.59
N LEU A 160 -6.28 -16.91 -22.69
CA LEU A 160 -5.86 -15.68 -22.02
C LEU A 160 -4.61 -15.92 -21.14
N ALA A 161 -4.56 -17.04 -20.43
CA ALA A 161 -3.40 -17.39 -19.61
C ALA A 161 -2.13 -17.61 -20.45
N LEU A 162 -2.25 -18.24 -21.63
CA LEU A 162 -1.11 -18.42 -22.55
C LEU A 162 -0.61 -17.09 -23.14
N GLY A 163 -1.49 -16.11 -23.28
CA GLY A 163 -1.15 -14.78 -23.79
C GLY A 163 -0.66 -13.80 -22.73
N SER A 164 -0.79 -14.11 -21.43
CA SER A 164 -0.59 -13.13 -20.36
C SER A 164 0.81 -12.53 -20.37
N SER A 165 1.88 -13.32 -20.48
CA SER A 165 3.25 -12.80 -20.49
C SER A 165 3.54 -11.87 -21.67
N ALA A 166 2.91 -12.10 -22.83
CA ALA A 166 3.04 -11.20 -23.97
C ALA A 166 2.22 -9.92 -23.82
N LEU A 167 1.06 -10.02 -23.13
CA LEU A 167 0.19 -8.89 -22.84
C LEU A 167 0.72 -8.00 -21.70
N ASP A 168 1.62 -8.50 -20.85
CA ASP A 168 2.17 -7.78 -19.69
C ASP A 168 3.59 -7.21 -19.95
N GLY A 169 4.18 -7.46 -21.13
CA GLY A 169 5.54 -7.03 -21.47
C GLY A 169 5.78 -5.51 -21.48
N TYR A 170 4.73 -4.70 -21.47
CA TYR A 170 4.83 -3.25 -21.37
C TYR A 170 5.38 -2.80 -19.99
N ASP A 171 5.03 -3.49 -18.90
CA ASP A 171 5.49 -3.18 -17.55
C ASP A 171 6.99 -3.49 -17.37
N ASP A 172 7.42 -4.66 -17.84
CA ASP A 172 8.85 -5.00 -17.91
C ASP A 172 9.63 -3.98 -18.75
N THR A 173 9.09 -3.57 -19.91
CA THR A 173 9.72 -2.57 -20.79
C THR A 173 9.84 -1.22 -20.09
N PHE A 174 8.79 -0.78 -19.39
CA PHE A 174 8.82 0.45 -18.60
C PHE A 174 9.91 0.37 -17.52
N SER A 175 9.94 -0.70 -16.73
CA SER A 175 10.91 -0.88 -15.65
C SER A 175 12.35 -0.93 -16.17
N GLN A 176 12.63 -1.69 -17.25
CA GLN A 176 13.97 -1.73 -17.85
C GLN A 176 14.40 -0.36 -18.36
N LEU A 177 13.50 0.38 -19.04
CA LEU A 177 13.82 1.70 -19.54
C LEU A 177 14.10 2.69 -18.41
N THR A 178 13.23 2.76 -17.40
CA THR A 178 13.30 3.79 -16.35
C THR A 178 14.35 3.50 -15.28
N ASP A 179 14.56 2.24 -14.93
CA ASP A 179 15.44 1.86 -13.81
C ASP A 179 16.85 1.46 -14.27
N VAL A 180 17.01 1.06 -15.57
CA VAL A 180 18.28 0.54 -16.09
C VAL A 180 18.87 1.42 -17.19
N ASP A 181 18.09 1.78 -18.23
CA ASP A 181 18.63 2.44 -19.41
C ASP A 181 18.77 3.96 -19.26
N MET A 182 17.79 4.63 -18.64
CA MET A 182 17.79 6.08 -18.44
C MET A 182 18.96 6.55 -17.57
N LYS A 183 19.60 7.65 -17.98
CA LYS A 183 20.79 8.23 -17.32
C LYS A 183 20.60 9.71 -17.07
N PHE A 184 20.24 10.06 -15.85
CA PHE A 184 19.95 11.43 -15.45
C PHE A 184 21.22 12.27 -15.21
N GLY A 185 22.41 11.65 -15.19
CA GLY A 185 23.70 12.32 -15.00
C GLY A 185 23.98 12.72 -13.55
N VAL A 186 24.74 13.80 -13.36
CA VAL A 186 25.17 14.28 -12.04
C VAL A 186 24.77 15.74 -11.83
N LEU A 187 24.59 16.14 -10.58
CA LEU A 187 24.41 17.53 -10.15
C LEU A 187 25.45 17.87 -9.09
N LEU A 188 25.82 19.16 -9.00
CA LEU A 188 26.60 19.63 -7.88
C LEU A 188 25.69 19.92 -6.69
N ASP A 189 26.03 19.36 -5.54
CA ASP A 189 25.29 19.65 -4.29
C ASP A 189 25.69 21.02 -3.72
N GLU A 190 25.09 21.42 -2.59
CA GLU A 190 25.34 22.69 -1.91
C GLU A 190 26.80 22.87 -1.46
N LYS A 191 27.61 21.80 -1.45
CA LYS A 191 29.05 21.81 -1.13
C LYS A 191 29.93 21.83 -2.37
N GLY A 192 29.32 21.79 -3.58
CA GLY A 192 30.02 21.68 -4.84
C GLY A 192 30.53 20.28 -5.18
N GLU A 193 30.02 19.25 -4.51
CA GLU A 193 30.35 17.86 -4.78
C GLU A 193 29.42 17.27 -5.83
N GLU A 194 29.96 16.46 -6.73
CA GLU A 194 29.13 15.72 -7.70
C GLU A 194 28.29 14.66 -7.02
N ARG A 195 26.99 14.71 -7.26
CA ARG A 195 26.01 13.72 -6.80
C ARG A 195 25.23 13.15 -7.99
N PRO A 196 25.08 11.84 -8.08
CA PRO A 196 24.29 11.24 -9.15
C PRO A 196 22.82 11.62 -9.01
N LEU A 197 22.22 12.04 -10.13
CA LEU A 197 20.78 12.18 -10.24
C LEU A 197 20.20 10.84 -10.71
N THR A 198 19.23 10.33 -9.96
CA THR A 198 18.55 9.06 -10.21
C THR A 198 17.08 9.21 -9.86
N GLN A 199 16.25 8.22 -10.19
CA GLN A 199 14.85 8.15 -9.74
C GLN A 199 14.72 8.30 -8.22
N SER A 200 15.57 7.62 -7.44
CA SER A 200 15.54 7.65 -5.98
C SER A 200 16.15 8.93 -5.39
N SER A 201 17.19 9.52 -6.00
CA SER A 201 17.82 10.74 -5.48
C SER A 201 17.07 12.02 -5.88
N PHE A 202 16.21 11.97 -6.90
CA PHE A 202 15.45 13.13 -7.39
C PHE A 202 14.68 13.83 -6.27
N GLY A 203 13.90 13.07 -5.47
CA GLY A 203 13.18 13.62 -4.32
C GLY A 203 14.10 14.29 -3.30
N ALA A 204 15.30 13.73 -3.06
CA ALA A 204 16.27 14.30 -2.13
C ALA A 204 16.83 15.65 -2.60
N PHE A 205 16.90 15.89 -3.92
CA PHE A 205 17.24 17.20 -4.47
C PHE A 205 16.10 18.21 -4.31
N LEU A 206 14.83 17.77 -4.49
CA LEU A 206 13.67 18.68 -4.43
C LEU A 206 13.37 19.21 -3.03
N VAL A 207 13.81 18.54 -1.97
CA VAL A 207 13.64 19.03 -0.59
C VAL A 207 14.72 20.04 -0.16
N LYS A 208 15.77 20.29 -0.98
CA LYS A 208 16.85 21.21 -0.66
C LYS A 208 16.37 22.65 -0.66
N ARG A 209 17.00 23.51 0.20
CA ARG A 209 16.67 24.94 0.29
C ARG A 209 17.13 25.74 -0.92
N ASP A 210 18.19 25.31 -1.60
CA ASP A 210 18.70 25.98 -2.80
C ASP A 210 17.71 25.82 -3.98
N HIS A 211 17.09 26.94 -4.36
CA HIS A 211 16.13 26.99 -5.47
C HIS A 211 16.79 26.65 -6.82
N GLY A 212 18.03 27.11 -7.05
CA GLY A 212 18.78 26.82 -8.29
C GLY A 212 19.05 25.32 -8.45
N LEU A 213 19.40 24.65 -7.34
CA LEU A 213 19.63 23.21 -7.32
C LEU A 213 18.33 22.42 -7.60
N ARG A 214 17.20 22.78 -6.98
CA ARG A 214 15.89 22.15 -7.25
C ARG A 214 15.49 22.30 -8.72
N LYS A 215 15.59 23.53 -9.24
CA LYS A 215 15.31 23.84 -10.63
C LYS A 215 16.17 23.00 -11.58
N SER A 216 17.48 22.97 -11.34
CA SER A 216 18.42 22.19 -12.17
C SER A 216 18.12 20.68 -12.11
N ALA A 217 17.80 20.17 -10.91
CA ALA A 217 17.41 18.78 -10.74
C ALA A 217 16.13 18.45 -11.52
N PHE A 218 15.13 19.33 -11.44
CA PHE A 218 13.85 19.14 -12.12
C PHE A 218 14.02 19.09 -13.65
N HIS A 219 14.63 20.11 -14.24
CA HIS A 219 14.78 20.16 -15.69
C HIS A 219 15.64 19.00 -16.21
N LYS A 220 16.80 18.76 -15.57
CA LYS A 220 17.68 17.66 -15.98
C LYS A 220 17.03 16.29 -15.87
N PHE A 221 16.21 16.08 -14.83
CA PHE A 221 15.45 14.85 -14.66
C PHE A 221 14.42 14.65 -15.77
N TYR A 222 13.64 15.68 -16.08
CA TYR A 222 12.60 15.58 -17.11
C TYR A 222 13.15 15.68 -18.55
N ASP A 223 14.35 16.22 -18.77
CA ASP A 223 15.02 16.14 -20.07
C ASP A 223 15.25 14.69 -20.49
N GLU A 224 15.67 13.82 -19.56
CA GLU A 224 15.82 12.38 -19.84
C GLU A 224 14.48 11.72 -20.16
N PHE A 225 13.41 12.05 -19.44
CA PHE A 225 12.06 11.58 -19.78
C PHE A 225 11.60 12.08 -21.14
N LYS A 226 11.95 13.29 -21.51
CA LYS A 226 11.62 13.87 -22.82
C LYS A 226 12.30 13.13 -23.98
N ASP A 227 13.53 12.69 -23.79
CA ASP A 227 14.27 11.92 -24.80
C ASP A 227 13.61 10.54 -25.04
N HIS A 228 12.91 9.99 -24.06
CA HIS A 228 12.22 8.69 -24.12
C HIS A 228 10.69 8.78 -24.17
N GLN A 229 10.10 9.97 -24.30
CA GLN A 229 8.67 10.23 -24.14
C GLN A 229 7.76 9.39 -25.06
N PHE A 230 8.20 9.10 -26.30
CA PHE A 230 7.39 8.32 -27.24
C PHE A 230 7.33 6.83 -26.85
N THR A 231 8.43 6.28 -26.37
CA THR A 231 8.48 4.89 -25.87
C THR A 231 7.63 4.75 -24.61
N LEU A 232 7.76 5.68 -23.67
CA LEU A 232 6.98 5.70 -22.45
C LEU A 232 5.48 5.90 -22.70
N ALA A 233 5.12 6.77 -23.63
CA ALA A 233 3.71 6.92 -24.04
C ALA A 233 3.16 5.64 -24.70
N ALA A 234 3.97 4.92 -25.48
CA ALA A 234 3.57 3.66 -26.06
C ALA A 234 3.36 2.58 -24.97
N THR A 235 4.28 2.44 -24.01
CA THR A 235 4.13 1.46 -22.92
C THR A 235 2.89 1.73 -22.08
N LEU A 236 2.63 3.00 -21.71
CA LEU A 236 1.42 3.39 -20.97
C LEU A 236 0.14 3.12 -21.80
N SER A 237 0.15 3.43 -23.10
CA SER A 237 -0.98 3.15 -23.99
C SER A 237 -1.29 1.65 -24.04
N TYR A 238 -0.26 0.79 -24.11
CA TYR A 238 -0.46 -0.66 -24.12
C TYR A 238 -0.92 -1.20 -22.78
N SER A 239 -0.51 -0.61 -21.64
CA SER A 239 -1.05 -0.93 -20.33
C SER A 239 -2.56 -0.70 -20.29
N VAL A 240 -3.01 0.51 -20.64
CA VAL A 240 -4.45 0.85 -20.69
C VAL A 240 -5.22 -0.08 -21.63
N LYS A 241 -4.67 -0.37 -22.83
CA LYS A 241 -5.30 -1.30 -23.79
C LYS A 241 -5.42 -2.70 -23.23
N ALA A 242 -4.44 -3.18 -22.48
CA ALA A 242 -4.48 -4.50 -21.86
C ALA A 242 -5.58 -4.58 -20.80
N ASP A 243 -5.76 -3.53 -19.98
CA ASP A 243 -6.82 -3.46 -18.98
C ASP A 243 -8.21 -3.43 -19.63
N VAL A 244 -8.41 -2.59 -20.64
CA VAL A 244 -9.66 -2.51 -21.39
C VAL A 244 -9.96 -3.84 -22.11
N PHE A 245 -8.94 -4.48 -22.70
CA PHE A 245 -9.09 -5.80 -23.32
C PHE A 245 -9.54 -6.85 -22.29
N ARG A 246 -8.88 -6.93 -21.12
CA ARG A 246 -9.24 -7.88 -20.06
C ARG A 246 -10.65 -7.66 -19.54
N ALA A 247 -11.04 -6.39 -19.35
CA ALA A 247 -12.38 -6.04 -18.91
C ALA A 247 -13.45 -6.48 -19.91
N ARG A 248 -13.26 -6.15 -21.20
CA ARG A 248 -14.17 -6.53 -22.29
C ARG A 248 -14.24 -8.04 -22.49
N ALA A 249 -13.10 -8.74 -22.46
CA ALA A 249 -13.04 -10.19 -22.60
C ALA A 249 -13.87 -10.89 -21.49
N ARG A 250 -13.94 -10.32 -20.28
CA ARG A 250 -14.66 -10.86 -19.14
C ARG A 250 -16.04 -10.24 -18.91
N ASN A 251 -16.58 -9.52 -19.90
CA ASN A 251 -17.92 -8.91 -19.86
C ASN A 251 -18.13 -7.88 -18.74
N TYR A 252 -17.10 -7.12 -18.39
CA TYR A 252 -17.27 -5.92 -17.58
C TYR A 252 -17.64 -4.72 -18.45
N ASN A 253 -18.40 -3.77 -17.89
CA ASN A 253 -18.77 -2.55 -18.60
C ASN A 253 -17.60 -1.59 -18.82
N SER A 254 -16.60 -1.64 -17.92
CA SER A 254 -15.38 -0.82 -17.99
C SER A 254 -14.21 -1.48 -17.28
N ALA A 255 -12.99 -1.05 -17.57
CA ALA A 255 -11.78 -1.45 -16.85
C ALA A 255 -11.84 -1.03 -15.38
N LEU A 256 -12.41 0.15 -15.09
CA LEU A 256 -12.65 0.60 -13.72
C LEU A 256 -13.58 -0.36 -12.96
N GLU A 257 -14.73 -0.74 -13.53
CA GLU A 257 -15.62 -1.71 -12.91
C GLU A 257 -14.92 -3.05 -12.65
N ALA A 258 -14.16 -3.54 -13.62
CA ALA A 258 -13.41 -4.79 -13.49
C ALA A 258 -12.42 -4.76 -12.30
N SER A 259 -11.70 -3.66 -12.12
CA SER A 259 -10.77 -3.48 -11.00
C SER A 259 -11.47 -3.44 -9.64
N LEU A 260 -12.62 -2.77 -9.55
CA LEU A 260 -13.37 -2.59 -8.30
C LEU A 260 -14.23 -3.80 -7.91
N PHE A 261 -14.60 -4.61 -8.90
CA PHE A 261 -15.56 -5.71 -8.72
C PHE A 261 -15.10 -6.75 -7.70
N LYS A 262 -13.81 -7.09 -7.68
CA LYS A 262 -13.25 -8.07 -6.74
C LYS A 262 -13.54 -7.74 -5.28
N ASP A 263 -13.44 -6.46 -4.93
CA ASP A 263 -13.60 -5.96 -3.56
C ASP A 263 -15.04 -5.47 -3.28
N ASP A 264 -15.98 -5.68 -4.20
CA ASP A 264 -17.38 -5.21 -4.12
C ASP A 264 -17.51 -3.71 -3.90
N ILE A 265 -16.70 -2.94 -4.64
CA ILE A 265 -16.71 -1.48 -4.55
C ILE A 265 -17.47 -0.93 -5.76
N PRO A 266 -18.60 -0.22 -5.53
CA PRO A 266 -19.31 0.45 -6.60
C PRO A 266 -18.46 1.57 -7.23
N VAL A 267 -18.56 1.76 -8.55
CA VAL A 267 -17.90 2.87 -9.27
C VAL A 267 -18.24 4.24 -8.66
N ALA A 268 -19.43 4.38 -8.09
CA ALA A 268 -19.87 5.60 -7.41
C ALA A 268 -18.97 6.01 -6.22
N VAL A 269 -18.27 5.07 -5.58
CA VAL A 269 -17.28 5.38 -4.51
C VAL A 269 -16.07 6.10 -5.11
N TYR A 270 -15.58 5.61 -6.23
CA TYR A 270 -14.46 6.21 -6.95
C TYR A 270 -14.83 7.61 -7.46
N ASP A 271 -16.02 7.74 -8.06
CA ASP A 271 -16.52 9.01 -8.57
C ASP A 271 -16.79 10.03 -7.45
N GLY A 272 -17.34 9.55 -6.33
CA GLY A 272 -17.60 10.35 -5.14
C GLY A 272 -16.32 10.91 -4.51
N LEU A 273 -15.24 10.13 -4.48
CA LEU A 273 -13.93 10.59 -4.05
C LEU A 273 -13.44 11.76 -4.91
N ILE A 274 -13.41 11.58 -6.23
CA ILE A 274 -12.97 12.64 -7.16
C ILE A 274 -13.82 13.89 -6.99
N ALA A 275 -15.14 13.75 -6.96
CA ALA A 275 -16.08 14.87 -6.82
C ALA A 275 -15.86 15.64 -5.51
N ALA A 276 -15.70 14.94 -4.38
CA ALA A 276 -15.49 15.55 -3.08
C ALA A 276 -14.17 16.35 -3.03
N VAL A 277 -13.07 15.77 -3.54
CA VAL A 277 -11.77 16.44 -3.58
C VAL A 277 -11.80 17.65 -4.53
N ARG A 278 -12.38 17.49 -5.73
CA ARG A 278 -12.53 18.58 -6.70
C ARG A 278 -13.31 19.78 -6.15
N ALA A 279 -14.35 19.54 -5.38
CA ALA A 279 -15.16 20.60 -4.76
C ALA A 279 -14.40 21.37 -3.66
N ASN A 280 -13.27 20.86 -3.17
CA ASN A 280 -12.54 21.38 -2.02
C ASN A 280 -11.06 21.68 -2.31
N LEU A 281 -10.72 22.13 -3.51
CA LEU A 281 -9.34 22.47 -3.89
C LEU A 281 -8.87 23.84 -3.35
N ALA A 282 -9.76 24.72 -2.93
CA ALA A 282 -9.39 26.06 -2.49
C ALA A 282 -8.41 26.08 -1.29
N PRO A 283 -8.54 25.24 -0.24
CA PRO A 283 -7.53 25.15 0.82
C PRO A 283 -6.16 24.68 0.31
N LEU A 284 -6.13 23.75 -0.67
CA LEU A 284 -4.87 23.30 -1.29
C LEU A 284 -4.16 24.44 -2.03
N HIS A 285 -4.91 25.24 -2.80
CA HIS A 285 -4.36 26.42 -3.49
C HIS A 285 -3.84 27.46 -2.48
N ARG A 286 -4.56 27.67 -1.37
CA ARG A 286 -4.09 28.53 -0.27
C ARG A 286 -2.81 28.02 0.38
N TYR A 287 -2.66 26.70 0.52
CA TYR A 287 -1.42 26.10 1.01
C TYR A 287 -0.23 26.35 0.08
N TYR A 288 -0.41 26.30 -1.24
CA TYR A 288 0.63 26.65 -2.18
C TYR A 288 1.01 28.12 -2.10
N GLU A 289 0.05 29.00 -1.92
CA GLU A 289 0.35 30.44 -1.71
C GLU A 289 1.08 30.70 -0.38
N LEU A 290 0.71 29.98 0.69
CA LEU A 290 1.48 30.01 1.95
C LEU A 290 2.92 29.59 1.72
N ARG A 291 3.14 28.50 0.97
CA ARG A 291 4.49 28.02 0.63
C ARG A 291 5.30 29.07 -0.10
N ARG A 292 4.70 29.71 -1.12
CA ARG A 292 5.37 30.78 -1.89
C ARG A 292 5.84 31.90 -0.97
N ARG A 293 4.97 32.36 -0.05
CA ARG A 293 5.28 33.43 0.91
C ARG A 293 6.39 33.04 1.90
N VAL A 294 6.27 31.89 2.51
CA VAL A 294 7.21 31.41 3.55
C VAL A 294 8.59 31.11 2.96
N LEU A 295 8.65 30.59 1.74
CA LEU A 295 9.91 30.34 1.04
C LEU A 295 10.53 31.60 0.42
N GLY A 296 9.81 32.74 0.43
CA GLY A 296 10.28 34.01 -0.12
C GLY A 296 10.44 33.99 -1.64
N LEU A 297 9.62 33.20 -2.34
CA LEU A 297 9.69 33.05 -3.79
C LEU A 297 8.80 34.06 -4.51
N GLU A 298 9.27 34.63 -5.62
CA GLU A 298 8.44 35.46 -6.51
C GLU A 298 7.38 34.61 -7.19
N GLU A 299 7.78 33.46 -7.72
CA GLU A 299 6.93 32.44 -8.35
C GLU A 299 7.18 31.09 -7.70
N LEU A 300 6.13 30.32 -7.46
CA LEU A 300 6.19 28.97 -6.95
C LEU A 300 6.08 27.98 -8.12
N HIS A 301 7.07 27.16 -8.31
CA HIS A 301 7.06 26.08 -9.30
C HIS A 301 6.72 24.73 -8.65
N ALA A 302 6.34 23.74 -9.46
CA ALA A 302 6.01 22.42 -8.94
C ALA A 302 7.16 21.80 -8.11
N TYR A 303 8.43 22.02 -8.52
CA TYR A 303 9.61 21.53 -7.78
C TYR A 303 9.84 22.23 -6.43
N ASP A 304 9.20 23.38 -6.17
CA ASP A 304 9.28 24.08 -4.89
C ASP A 304 8.26 23.54 -3.86
N THR A 305 7.31 22.75 -4.31
CA THR A 305 6.27 22.21 -3.43
C THR A 305 6.74 21.08 -2.51
N TYR A 306 7.97 20.61 -2.65
CA TYR A 306 8.59 19.57 -1.86
C TYR A 306 9.46 20.09 -0.71
N VAL A 307 9.86 21.36 -0.74
CA VAL A 307 10.72 21.95 0.29
C VAL A 307 9.99 21.99 1.63
N PRO A 308 10.53 21.46 2.73
CA PRO A 308 9.92 21.62 4.04
C PRO A 308 9.76 23.10 4.42
N LEU A 309 8.54 23.54 4.77
CA LEU A 309 8.29 24.91 5.23
C LEU A 309 8.93 25.16 6.59
N VAL A 310 8.85 24.17 7.47
CA VAL A 310 9.50 24.18 8.78
C VAL A 310 10.79 23.41 8.68
N ALA A 311 11.89 24.02 9.13
CA ALA A 311 13.18 23.33 9.16
C ALA A 311 13.08 22.05 9.99
N GLU A 312 13.81 21.03 9.55
CA GLU A 312 13.92 19.79 10.30
C GLU A 312 14.35 20.08 11.75
N ILE A 313 13.73 19.37 12.66
CA ILE A 313 14.01 19.54 14.09
C ILE A 313 15.10 18.53 14.43
N GLU A 314 16.24 19.04 14.93
CA GLU A 314 17.24 18.16 15.50
C GLU A 314 16.63 17.38 16.66
N THR A 315 16.57 16.09 16.52
CA THR A 315 16.02 15.17 17.51
C THR A 315 17.05 14.10 17.84
N ASP A 316 17.00 13.61 19.05
CA ASP A 316 17.73 12.43 19.49
C ASP A 316 16.74 11.53 20.23
N VAL A 317 15.90 10.83 19.48
CA VAL A 317 14.87 9.95 20.03
C VAL A 317 15.34 8.51 19.85
N SER A 318 15.66 7.82 20.95
CA SER A 318 15.97 6.38 20.89
C SER A 318 14.75 5.56 20.49
N PHE A 319 14.97 4.34 19.96
CA PHE A 319 13.87 3.43 19.65
C PHE A 319 12.94 3.18 20.84
N ASP A 320 13.49 3.01 22.04
CA ASP A 320 12.68 2.79 23.25
C ASP A 320 11.84 4.02 23.59
N GLN A 321 12.38 5.23 23.43
CA GLN A 321 11.61 6.47 23.61
C GLN A 321 10.51 6.62 22.54
N ALA A 322 10.79 6.25 21.30
CA ALA A 322 9.80 6.23 20.22
C ALA A 322 8.68 5.24 20.55
N MET A 323 9.04 4.03 20.96
CA MET A 323 8.08 3.00 21.39
C MET A 323 7.17 3.50 22.52
N GLU A 324 7.72 4.12 23.57
CA GLU A 324 6.90 4.66 24.66
C GLU A 324 5.97 5.79 24.19
N LYS A 325 6.40 6.66 23.27
CA LYS A 325 5.54 7.69 22.67
C LYS A 325 4.39 7.06 21.87
N VAL A 326 4.69 6.05 21.05
CA VAL A 326 3.68 5.32 20.27
C VAL A 326 2.69 4.63 21.21
N LEU A 327 3.15 3.90 22.24
CA LEU A 327 2.26 3.24 23.19
C LEU A 327 1.38 4.23 23.96
N ALA A 328 1.94 5.38 24.38
CA ALA A 328 1.18 6.43 25.06
C ALA A 328 0.11 7.05 24.14
N SER A 329 0.41 7.27 22.86
CA SER A 329 -0.54 7.82 21.90
C SER A 329 -1.74 6.90 21.64
N LEU A 330 -1.55 5.59 21.82
CA LEU A 330 -2.58 4.57 21.60
C LEU A 330 -3.42 4.26 22.85
N ALA A 331 -3.18 4.97 23.96
CA ALA A 331 -3.95 4.80 25.21
C ALA A 331 -5.48 4.87 25.03
N PRO A 332 -6.06 5.69 24.12
CA PRO A 332 -7.49 5.70 23.86
C PRO A 332 -8.08 4.34 23.44
N LEU A 333 -7.28 3.42 22.88
CA LEU A 333 -7.70 2.08 22.46
C LEU A 333 -7.79 1.06 23.62
N GLY A 334 -7.39 1.46 24.83
CA GLY A 334 -7.49 0.65 26.02
C GLY A 334 -6.25 -0.20 26.32
N GLY A 335 -6.15 -0.64 27.59
CA GLY A 335 -4.96 -1.32 28.11
C GLY A 335 -4.63 -2.64 27.40
N GLU A 336 -5.62 -3.43 27.02
CA GLU A 336 -5.40 -4.71 26.33
C GLU A 336 -4.66 -4.53 24.98
N TYR A 337 -5.04 -3.49 24.21
CA TYR A 337 -4.39 -3.17 22.95
C TYR A 337 -2.94 -2.72 23.18
N VAL A 338 -2.75 -1.75 24.07
CA VAL A 338 -1.43 -1.16 24.39
C VAL A 338 -0.49 -2.21 24.98
N ASP A 339 -0.97 -3.04 25.91
CA ASP A 339 -0.18 -4.11 26.52
C ASP A 339 0.25 -5.18 25.50
N SER A 340 -0.65 -5.54 24.58
CA SER A 340 -0.36 -6.52 23.52
C SER A 340 0.74 -6.01 22.58
N LEU A 341 0.61 -4.78 22.12
CA LEU A 341 1.62 -4.13 21.26
C LEU A 341 2.94 -3.96 22.03
N GLY A 342 2.89 -3.45 23.26
CA GLY A 342 4.07 -3.22 24.09
C GLY A 342 4.85 -4.51 24.39
N LYS A 343 4.15 -5.61 24.67
CA LYS A 343 4.77 -6.94 24.80
C LYS A 343 5.44 -7.38 23.50
N GLY A 344 4.81 -7.14 22.37
CA GLY A 344 5.34 -7.49 21.06
C GLY A 344 6.61 -6.73 20.71
N LEU A 345 6.57 -5.40 20.83
CA LEU A 345 7.71 -4.53 20.49
C LEU A 345 8.92 -4.77 21.43
N ARG A 346 8.69 -5.00 22.73
CA ARG A 346 9.73 -5.40 23.69
C ARG A 346 10.15 -6.87 23.51
N GLY A 347 9.26 -7.70 22.94
CA GLY A 347 9.44 -9.14 22.72
C GLY A 347 10.00 -9.51 21.36
N ARG A 348 10.73 -8.63 20.72
CA ARG A 348 11.44 -8.90 19.46
C ARG A 348 10.54 -9.15 18.24
N TRP A 349 9.41 -8.43 18.15
CA TRP A 349 8.65 -8.36 16.88
C TRP A 349 9.38 -7.49 15.85
N CYS A 350 10.22 -6.55 16.30
CA CYS A 350 10.86 -5.55 15.45
C CYS A 350 12.35 -5.83 15.26
N ASP A 351 12.79 -5.84 13.99
CA ASP A 351 14.17 -5.74 13.57
C ASP A 351 14.49 -4.25 13.37
N ARG A 352 15.24 -3.65 14.31
CA ARG A 352 15.20 -2.21 14.57
C ARG A 352 16.09 -1.39 13.65
N TYR A 353 17.33 -1.83 13.43
CA TYR A 353 18.39 -0.99 12.87
C TYR A 353 18.90 -1.49 11.54
N GLU A 354 19.51 -0.58 10.77
CA GLU A 354 20.18 -0.89 9.52
C GLU A 354 21.37 -1.84 9.74
N SER A 355 21.53 -2.80 8.85
CA SER A 355 22.70 -3.65 8.76
C SER A 355 23.04 -3.96 7.30
N LYS A 356 24.27 -4.38 7.06
CA LYS A 356 24.75 -4.71 5.71
C LYS A 356 23.92 -5.83 5.10
N GLY A 357 23.40 -5.61 3.88
CA GLY A 357 22.56 -6.57 3.16
C GLY A 357 21.08 -6.53 3.53
N LYS A 358 20.69 -5.82 4.61
CA LYS A 358 19.31 -5.69 5.03
C LYS A 358 18.50 -4.86 4.04
N ARG A 359 17.26 -5.26 3.81
CA ARG A 359 16.31 -4.52 2.95
C ARG A 359 16.06 -3.12 3.51
N SER A 360 16.10 -2.12 2.63
CA SER A 360 15.78 -0.72 2.95
C SER A 360 14.29 -0.51 3.20
N GLY A 361 13.94 0.63 3.81
CA GLY A 361 12.58 1.00 4.16
C GLY A 361 12.09 0.33 5.44
N ALA A 362 10.78 0.23 5.59
CA ALA A 362 10.09 -0.46 6.68
C ALA A 362 8.91 -1.27 6.16
N PHE A 363 8.51 -2.29 6.86
CA PHE A 363 7.28 -3.02 6.62
C PHE A 363 6.86 -3.83 7.86
N SER A 364 5.57 -4.13 7.95
CA SER A 364 5.03 -5.14 8.85
C SER A 364 4.43 -6.30 8.05
N SER A 365 4.67 -7.52 8.50
CA SER A 365 4.07 -8.72 7.92
C SER A 365 3.78 -9.76 8.98
N GLY A 366 2.80 -10.64 8.72
CA GLY A 366 2.46 -11.73 9.62
C GLY A 366 2.01 -12.97 8.88
N SER A 367 1.98 -14.09 9.58
CA SER A 367 1.38 -15.33 9.13
C SER A 367 0.55 -15.95 10.23
N TYR A 368 -0.48 -16.69 9.83
CA TYR A 368 -1.46 -17.23 10.77
C TYR A 368 -0.83 -18.11 11.85
N GLY A 369 -1.12 -17.77 13.11
CA GLY A 369 -0.58 -18.49 14.27
C GLY A 369 0.81 -18.08 14.73
N ALA A 370 1.46 -17.11 14.06
CA ALA A 370 2.71 -16.49 14.47
C ALA A 370 2.48 -15.03 14.90
N PRO A 371 3.42 -14.40 15.62
CA PRO A 371 3.39 -12.96 15.83
C PRO A 371 3.63 -12.21 14.50
N PRO A 372 3.18 -10.95 14.39
CA PRO A 372 3.62 -10.09 13.30
C PRO A 372 5.09 -9.70 13.48
N TYR A 373 5.76 -9.39 12.37
CA TYR A 373 7.14 -8.95 12.35
C TYR A 373 7.26 -7.60 11.66
N ILE A 374 8.05 -6.71 12.25
CA ILE A 374 8.34 -5.37 11.73
C ILE A 374 9.82 -5.32 11.32
N LEU A 375 10.09 -4.93 10.09
CA LEU A 375 11.43 -4.51 9.68
C LEU A 375 11.48 -2.99 9.72
N MET A 376 12.51 -2.45 10.37
CA MET A 376 12.83 -1.02 10.36
C MET A 376 14.32 -0.80 10.11
N ASN A 377 14.66 0.40 9.66
CA ASN A 377 16.02 0.96 9.62
C ASN A 377 16.02 2.25 10.44
N TYR A 378 15.66 2.14 11.73
CA TYR A 378 15.38 3.25 12.63
C TYR A 378 16.61 4.14 12.86
N LYS A 379 16.43 5.46 12.76
CA LYS A 379 17.44 6.48 13.00
C LYS A 379 16.97 7.44 14.10
N ARG A 380 17.84 7.68 15.08
CA ARG A 380 17.52 8.51 16.26
C ARG A 380 17.37 10.00 15.92
N ASP A 381 18.10 10.46 14.92
CA ASP A 381 18.13 11.84 14.43
C ASP A 381 17.02 12.14 13.41
N VAL A 382 16.21 11.13 13.01
CA VAL A 382 15.13 11.27 12.04
C VAL A 382 13.77 11.14 12.76
N PHE A 383 13.13 12.26 13.05
CA PHE A 383 11.86 12.26 13.81
C PHE A 383 10.73 11.51 13.10
N SER A 384 10.72 11.49 11.77
CA SER A 384 9.72 10.74 10.98
C SER A 384 9.76 9.22 11.24
N ASP A 385 10.86 8.66 11.76
CA ASP A 385 10.95 7.23 12.08
C ASP A 385 10.08 6.84 13.29
N VAL A 386 9.73 7.81 14.15
CA VAL A 386 8.72 7.60 15.21
C VAL A 386 7.34 7.33 14.59
N TYR A 387 7.01 8.05 13.53
CA TYR A 387 5.76 7.83 12.77
C TYR A 387 5.79 6.52 12.00
N THR A 388 6.94 6.19 11.40
CA THR A 388 7.12 4.88 10.75
C THR A 388 6.87 3.73 11.73
N LEU A 389 7.37 3.84 12.97
CA LEU A 389 7.08 2.84 14.00
C LEU A 389 5.59 2.77 14.35
N ALA A 390 4.90 3.90 14.45
CA ALA A 390 3.46 3.94 14.70
C ALA A 390 2.66 3.29 13.55
N HIS A 391 3.07 3.57 12.31
CA HIS A 391 2.51 3.02 11.09
C HIS A 391 2.62 1.48 11.07
N GLU A 392 3.82 0.96 11.20
CA GLU A 392 4.08 -0.49 11.18
C GLU A 392 3.44 -1.21 12.37
N ALA A 393 3.35 -0.54 13.53
CA ALA A 393 2.60 -1.03 14.67
C ALA A 393 1.10 -1.15 14.38
N GLY A 394 0.53 -0.25 13.58
CA GLY A 394 -0.86 -0.33 13.13
C GLY A 394 -1.13 -1.57 12.28
N HIS A 395 -0.31 -1.82 11.29
CA HIS A 395 -0.36 -3.06 10.49
C HIS A 395 -0.20 -4.31 11.36
N SER A 396 0.77 -4.29 12.27
CA SER A 396 1.03 -5.40 13.18
C SER A 396 -0.18 -5.73 14.05
N MET A 397 -0.82 -4.73 14.63
CA MET A 397 -2.00 -4.94 15.48
C MET A 397 -3.24 -5.33 14.68
N HIS A 398 -3.40 -4.84 13.46
CA HIS A 398 -4.47 -5.31 12.57
C HIS A 398 -4.33 -6.81 12.29
N THR A 399 -3.16 -7.23 11.82
CA THR A 399 -2.85 -8.64 11.58
C THR A 399 -2.99 -9.49 12.83
N TRP A 400 -2.44 -9.04 13.97
CA TRP A 400 -2.49 -9.74 15.25
C TRP A 400 -3.92 -10.00 15.74
N LEU A 401 -4.78 -8.98 15.67
CA LEU A 401 -6.17 -9.08 16.14
C LEU A 401 -7.03 -9.90 15.17
N ALA A 402 -6.86 -9.72 13.87
CA ALA A 402 -7.58 -10.49 12.86
C ALA A 402 -7.27 -11.99 12.98
N GLN A 403 -6.01 -12.36 13.03
CA GLN A 403 -5.58 -13.78 13.10
C GLN A 403 -5.97 -14.47 14.42
N ARG A 404 -6.10 -13.72 15.51
CA ARG A 404 -6.53 -14.28 16.80
C ARG A 404 -8.04 -14.41 16.95
N THR A 405 -8.78 -13.69 16.13
CA THR A 405 -10.24 -13.61 16.23
C THR A 405 -10.92 -14.44 15.14
N GLN A 406 -10.31 -14.49 13.95
CA GLN A 406 -10.90 -15.14 12.79
C GLN A 406 -10.28 -16.52 12.52
N LEU A 407 -11.04 -17.36 11.83
CA LEU A 407 -10.52 -18.60 11.26
C LEU A 407 -9.53 -18.27 10.13
N TYR A 408 -8.60 -19.16 9.86
CA TYR A 408 -7.55 -18.98 8.84
C TYR A 408 -8.09 -18.41 7.51
N GLN A 409 -9.12 -18.98 6.96
CA GLN A 409 -9.70 -18.58 5.67
C GLN A 409 -10.41 -17.21 5.68
N GLU A 410 -10.55 -16.61 6.84
CA GLU A 410 -11.19 -15.30 7.05
C GLU A 410 -10.29 -14.31 7.79
N ALA A 411 -9.06 -14.72 8.13
CA ALA A 411 -8.14 -13.88 8.91
C ALA A 411 -7.46 -12.78 8.08
N ASP A 412 -7.29 -13.02 6.78
CA ASP A 412 -6.69 -12.06 5.87
C ASP A 412 -7.69 -10.96 5.47
N TYR A 413 -7.19 -9.73 5.31
CA TYR A 413 -8.00 -8.57 4.94
C TYR A 413 -7.47 -7.95 3.63
N PRO A 414 -8.38 -7.38 2.78
CA PRO A 414 -7.97 -6.81 1.51
C PRO A 414 -7.14 -5.53 1.69
N ILE A 415 -6.27 -5.26 0.70
CA ILE A 415 -5.38 -4.09 0.66
C ILE A 415 -6.12 -2.76 0.83
N PHE A 416 -7.39 -2.68 0.45
CA PHE A 416 -8.25 -1.51 0.66
C PHE A 416 -8.36 -1.10 2.14
N LEU A 417 -8.23 -2.06 3.07
CA LEU A 417 -8.32 -1.84 4.51
C LEU A 417 -6.95 -1.74 5.19
N ALA A 418 -5.88 -2.17 4.52
CA ALA A 418 -4.57 -2.32 5.15
C ALA A 418 -4.05 -1.00 5.74
N GLU A 419 -4.08 0.08 4.95
CA GLU A 419 -3.56 1.39 5.35
C GLU A 419 -4.45 2.14 6.35
N VAL A 420 -5.67 1.66 6.60
CA VAL A 420 -6.56 2.31 7.57
C VAL A 420 -6.01 2.19 8.98
N ALA A 421 -5.48 1.04 9.36
CA ALA A 421 -4.95 0.80 10.70
C ALA A 421 -3.63 1.52 10.96
N SER A 422 -2.74 1.56 9.96
CA SER A 422 -1.44 2.23 10.03
C SER A 422 -1.60 3.75 10.13
N THR A 423 -2.38 4.34 9.23
CA THR A 423 -2.67 5.78 9.23
C THR A 423 -3.46 6.21 10.46
N PHE A 424 -4.38 5.37 10.96
CA PHE A 424 -5.08 5.65 12.21
C PHE A 424 -4.11 5.82 13.40
N ASN A 425 -3.10 4.97 13.51
CA ASN A 425 -2.08 5.10 14.55
C ASN A 425 -1.25 6.38 14.39
N GLU A 426 -0.93 6.78 13.16
CA GLU A 426 -0.24 8.05 12.89
C GLU A 426 -1.09 9.26 13.32
N GLU A 427 -2.40 9.21 13.11
CA GLU A 427 -3.31 10.28 13.55
C GLU A 427 -3.40 10.39 15.08
N LEU A 428 -3.46 9.27 15.78
CA LEU A 428 -3.41 9.29 17.24
C LEU A 428 -2.06 9.79 17.76
N LEU A 429 -0.95 9.41 17.10
CA LEU A 429 0.37 9.93 17.46
C LEU A 429 0.47 11.44 17.23
N THR A 430 -0.02 11.93 16.10
CA THR A 430 -0.07 13.37 15.78
C THR A 430 -0.84 14.14 16.86
N HIS A 431 -2.03 13.66 17.21
CA HIS A 431 -2.85 14.26 18.27
C HIS A 431 -2.10 14.29 19.61
N TYR A 432 -1.56 13.15 20.04
CA TYR A 432 -0.79 13.04 21.28
C TYR A 432 0.40 14.00 21.31
N LEU A 433 1.20 14.05 20.26
CA LEU A 433 2.38 14.91 20.19
C LEU A 433 2.01 16.41 20.25
N LEU A 434 0.91 16.81 19.60
CA LEU A 434 0.40 18.19 19.67
C LEU A 434 -0.10 18.56 21.07
N GLU A 435 -0.63 17.62 21.84
CA GLU A 435 -1.02 17.84 23.25
C GLU A 435 0.19 17.92 24.19
N GLN A 436 1.27 17.20 23.88
CA GLN A 436 2.47 17.15 24.73
C GLN A 436 3.45 18.29 24.51
N THR A 437 3.31 19.08 23.44
CA THR A 437 4.25 20.16 23.13
C THR A 437 3.60 21.54 23.15
N ASN A 438 4.27 22.48 23.85
CA ASN A 438 3.99 23.92 23.79
C ASN A 438 5.00 24.69 22.94
N ASP A 439 6.01 24.02 22.39
CA ASP A 439 7.00 24.63 21.50
C ASP A 439 6.37 24.89 20.13
N SER A 440 6.27 26.17 19.75
CA SER A 440 5.67 26.62 18.50
C SER A 440 6.37 26.02 17.27
N LYS A 441 7.69 25.83 17.31
CA LYS A 441 8.44 25.25 16.20
C LYS A 441 8.12 23.77 16.02
N MET A 442 8.06 23.02 17.11
CA MET A 442 7.65 21.60 17.10
C MET A 442 6.19 21.47 16.64
N ARG A 443 5.29 22.31 17.11
CA ARG A 443 3.89 22.33 16.67
C ARG A 443 3.80 22.58 15.15
N ALA A 444 4.48 23.60 14.66
CA ALA A 444 4.50 23.92 13.23
C ALA A 444 5.06 22.76 12.39
N TYR A 445 6.10 22.07 12.88
CA TYR A 445 6.67 20.91 12.21
C TYR A 445 5.65 19.75 12.12
N ILE A 446 5.00 19.38 13.22
CA ILE A 446 4.02 18.30 13.26
C ILE A 446 2.82 18.62 12.36
N ILE A 447 2.32 19.85 12.42
CA ILE A 447 1.17 20.31 11.61
C ILE A 447 1.54 20.33 10.12
N ASN A 448 2.71 20.87 9.76
CA ASN A 448 3.17 20.88 8.38
C ASN A 448 3.31 19.47 7.82
N ARG A 449 3.85 18.53 8.61
CA ARG A 449 3.93 17.12 8.23
C ARG A 449 2.55 16.54 7.92
N GLN A 450 1.57 16.71 8.81
CA GLN A 450 0.20 16.22 8.60
C GLN A 450 -0.45 16.83 7.35
N ILE A 451 -0.23 18.12 7.09
CA ILE A 451 -0.69 18.80 5.87
C ILE A 451 -0.06 18.16 4.63
N ASP A 452 1.26 17.96 4.63
CA ASP A 452 1.98 17.36 3.49
C ASP A 452 1.58 15.90 3.26
N ASP A 453 1.33 15.12 4.32
CA ASP A 453 0.84 13.75 4.24
C ASP A 453 -0.56 13.71 3.60
N ILE A 454 -1.49 14.56 4.02
CA ILE A 454 -2.83 14.66 3.41
C ILE A 454 -2.72 15.16 1.96
N ARG A 455 -1.86 16.15 1.68
CA ARG A 455 -1.61 16.63 0.31
C ARG A 455 -1.14 15.50 -0.60
N GLY A 456 -0.17 14.71 -0.14
CA GLY A 456 0.42 13.60 -0.89
C GLY A 456 -0.53 12.41 -1.06
N THR A 457 -1.28 12.07 0.00
CA THR A 457 -2.07 10.83 0.06
C THR A 457 -3.54 11.03 -0.37
N LEU A 458 -4.13 12.20 -0.13
CA LEU A 458 -5.49 12.48 -0.58
C LEU A 458 -5.50 13.24 -1.92
N PHE A 459 -4.98 14.47 -1.97
CA PHE A 459 -5.14 15.31 -3.16
C PHE A 459 -4.36 14.75 -4.36
N ARG A 460 -3.10 14.39 -4.14
CA ARG A 460 -2.22 13.91 -5.21
C ARG A 460 -2.69 12.56 -5.76
N GLN A 461 -3.05 11.63 -4.89
CA GLN A 461 -3.52 10.31 -5.32
C GLN A 461 -4.89 10.38 -6.00
N THR A 462 -5.76 11.29 -5.56
CA THR A 462 -7.04 11.52 -6.27
C THR A 462 -6.81 12.12 -7.65
N MET A 463 -5.85 13.03 -7.83
CA MET A 463 -5.47 13.53 -9.16
C MET A 463 -5.00 12.40 -10.08
N PHE A 464 -4.17 11.49 -9.57
CA PHE A 464 -3.73 10.32 -10.32
C PHE A 464 -4.89 9.38 -10.65
N ALA A 465 -5.77 9.10 -9.68
CA ALA A 465 -6.96 8.30 -9.90
C ALA A 465 -7.87 8.90 -10.99
N GLU A 466 -8.04 10.21 -10.99
CA GLU A 466 -8.80 10.91 -12.03
C GLU A 466 -8.14 10.79 -13.40
N PHE A 467 -6.81 10.88 -13.49
CA PHE A 467 -6.08 10.66 -14.73
C PHE A 467 -6.28 9.24 -15.27
N GLU A 468 -6.13 8.21 -14.42
CA GLU A 468 -6.39 6.83 -14.80
C GLU A 468 -7.79 6.66 -15.36
N LYS A 469 -8.81 7.20 -14.69
CA LYS A 469 -10.19 7.14 -15.16
C LYS A 469 -10.36 7.79 -16.54
N VAL A 470 -9.76 8.96 -16.76
CA VAL A 470 -9.85 9.70 -18.04
C VAL A 470 -9.22 8.91 -19.17
N ILE A 471 -8.00 8.41 -19.01
CA ILE A 471 -7.28 7.71 -20.11
C ILE A 471 -7.93 6.36 -20.45
N HIS A 472 -8.47 5.63 -19.46
CA HIS A 472 -9.20 4.39 -19.72
C HIS A 472 -10.52 4.67 -20.44
N ALA A 473 -11.27 5.70 -20.03
CA ALA A 473 -12.52 6.09 -20.70
C ALA A 473 -12.27 6.53 -22.15
N LEU A 474 -11.17 7.20 -22.44
CA LEU A 474 -10.77 7.56 -23.80
C LEU A 474 -10.51 6.31 -24.65
N GLU A 475 -9.75 5.34 -24.17
CA GLU A 475 -9.49 4.07 -24.88
C GLU A 475 -10.80 3.28 -25.07
N GLU A 476 -11.66 3.23 -24.08
CA GLU A 476 -12.97 2.55 -24.13
C GLU A 476 -13.88 3.16 -25.19
N SER A 477 -13.80 4.48 -25.40
CA SER A 477 -14.54 5.20 -26.45
C SER A 477 -13.95 5.02 -27.85
N GLY A 478 -12.77 4.40 -27.97
CA GLY A 478 -12.05 4.23 -29.23
C GLY A 478 -11.14 5.40 -29.62
N ALA A 479 -10.88 6.33 -28.70
CA ALA A 479 -9.93 7.41 -28.93
C ALA A 479 -8.48 6.88 -28.90
N ALA A 480 -7.62 7.42 -29.76
CA ALA A 480 -6.21 7.05 -29.77
C ALA A 480 -5.46 7.69 -28.59
N LEU A 481 -4.85 6.88 -27.75
CA LEU A 481 -3.98 7.34 -26.66
C LEU A 481 -2.57 7.65 -27.20
N THR A 482 -2.36 8.91 -27.56
CA THR A 482 -1.06 9.42 -28.01
C THR A 482 -0.35 10.19 -26.90
N LEU A 483 0.95 10.46 -27.06
CA LEU A 483 1.71 11.32 -26.16
C LEU A 483 1.00 12.66 -25.90
N GLU A 484 0.50 13.31 -26.95
CA GLU A 484 -0.17 14.61 -26.84
C GLU A 484 -1.50 14.52 -26.09
N VAL A 485 -2.23 13.41 -26.21
CA VAL A 485 -3.45 13.15 -25.43
C VAL A 485 -3.09 13.00 -23.94
N PHE A 486 -2.10 12.19 -23.60
CA PHE A 486 -1.66 12.04 -22.21
C PHE A 486 -1.24 13.37 -21.60
N LYS A 487 -0.37 14.11 -22.26
CA LYS A 487 0.09 15.43 -21.81
C LYS A 487 -1.06 16.43 -21.64
N THR A 488 -1.97 16.49 -22.61
CA THR A 488 -3.10 17.41 -22.59
C THR A 488 -4.04 17.12 -21.40
N GLU A 489 -4.42 15.85 -21.21
CA GLU A 489 -5.31 15.49 -20.11
C GLU A 489 -4.63 15.67 -18.76
N TYR A 490 -3.35 15.30 -18.66
CA TYR A 490 -2.59 15.48 -17.43
C TYR A 490 -2.42 16.98 -17.06
N ARG A 491 -2.12 17.84 -18.06
CA ARG A 491 -2.02 19.29 -17.84
C ARG A 491 -3.33 19.91 -17.32
N LYS A 492 -4.49 19.45 -17.79
CA LYS A 492 -5.79 19.91 -17.26
C LYS A 492 -5.91 19.60 -15.77
N LEU A 493 -5.46 18.42 -15.36
CA LEU A 493 -5.48 18.01 -13.95
C LEU A 493 -4.47 18.79 -13.13
N LEU A 494 -3.24 18.96 -13.61
CA LEU A 494 -2.23 19.79 -12.96
C LEU A 494 -2.77 21.21 -12.73
N ALA A 495 -3.34 21.84 -13.76
CA ALA A 495 -3.90 23.19 -13.66
C ALA A 495 -5.03 23.27 -12.62
N ALA A 496 -5.88 22.25 -12.53
CA ALA A 496 -6.96 22.22 -11.55
C ALA A 496 -6.45 22.03 -10.12
N TYR A 497 -5.55 21.06 -9.88
CA TYR A 497 -5.09 20.72 -8.54
C TYR A 497 -4.03 21.68 -7.99
N PHE A 498 -3.16 22.23 -8.82
CA PHE A 498 -2.17 23.23 -8.39
C PHE A 498 -2.73 24.65 -8.36
N GLY A 499 -3.79 24.94 -9.14
CA GLY A 499 -4.37 26.27 -9.24
C GLY A 499 -3.48 27.27 -9.98
N SER A 500 -3.88 28.53 -9.99
CA SER A 500 -3.14 29.61 -10.69
C SER A 500 -1.91 30.12 -9.91
N GLY A 501 -1.74 29.71 -8.67
CA GLY A 501 -0.62 30.15 -7.83
C GLY A 501 0.68 29.37 -8.02
N VAL A 502 0.65 28.28 -8.82
CA VAL A 502 1.82 27.45 -9.13
C VAL A 502 2.13 27.52 -10.61
N MET A 503 3.36 27.85 -10.94
CA MET A 503 3.85 27.82 -12.30
C MET A 503 4.06 26.37 -12.76
N LEU A 504 3.37 26.00 -13.82
CA LEU A 504 3.42 24.66 -14.40
C LEU A 504 4.44 24.67 -15.55
N ASP A 505 5.65 24.25 -15.25
CA ASP A 505 6.68 24.05 -16.26
C ASP A 505 6.22 23.00 -17.29
N PRO A 506 6.50 23.20 -18.60
CA PRO A 506 6.02 22.30 -19.63
C PRO A 506 6.46 20.84 -19.44
N GLU A 507 7.63 20.62 -18.84
CA GLU A 507 8.21 19.31 -18.56
C GLU A 507 7.36 18.51 -17.53
N LEU A 508 6.62 19.19 -16.66
CA LEU A 508 5.77 18.54 -15.67
C LEU A 508 4.66 17.70 -16.31
N GLU A 509 4.27 18.00 -17.54
CA GLU A 509 3.32 17.18 -18.30
C GLU A 509 3.81 15.73 -18.53
N LEU A 510 5.14 15.53 -18.56
CA LEU A 510 5.76 14.21 -18.72
C LEU A 510 5.68 13.36 -17.43
N GLU A 511 5.26 13.93 -16.32
CA GLU A 511 5.10 13.17 -15.08
C GLU A 511 4.10 12.03 -15.23
N CYS A 512 3.07 12.15 -16.05
CA CYS A 512 2.13 11.07 -16.35
C CYS A 512 2.80 9.81 -16.94
N LEU A 513 3.98 9.96 -17.52
CA LEU A 513 4.74 8.84 -18.10
C LEU A 513 5.72 8.22 -17.09
N ARG A 514 5.88 8.82 -15.92
CA ARG A 514 6.86 8.43 -14.89
C ARG A 514 6.27 7.56 -13.78
N ILE A 515 4.96 7.63 -13.56
CA ILE A 515 4.32 7.04 -12.39
C ILE A 515 4.13 5.53 -12.57
N PRO A 516 4.86 4.68 -11.85
CA PRO A 516 4.76 3.22 -12.04
C PRO A 516 3.38 2.67 -11.65
N HIS A 517 2.66 3.35 -10.75
CA HIS A 517 1.31 2.94 -10.36
C HIS A 517 0.32 2.90 -11.52
N PHE A 518 0.54 3.66 -12.60
CA PHE A 518 -0.36 3.64 -13.77
C PHE A 518 -0.28 2.33 -14.56
N TYR A 519 0.71 1.48 -14.26
CA TYR A 519 0.80 0.11 -14.77
C TYR A 519 0.08 -0.93 -13.89
N ASN A 520 -0.46 -0.49 -12.74
CA ASN A 520 -1.38 -1.25 -11.87
C ASN A 520 -2.67 -0.43 -11.71
N ALA A 521 -3.48 -0.42 -12.76
CA ALA A 521 -4.59 0.51 -12.92
C ALA A 521 -5.59 0.48 -11.77
N PHE A 522 -6.05 1.66 -11.40
CA PHE A 522 -7.04 1.90 -10.34
C PHE A 522 -6.60 1.41 -8.95
N TYR A 523 -5.30 1.43 -8.70
CA TYR A 523 -4.76 1.12 -7.38
C TYR A 523 -4.74 2.35 -6.46
N VAL A 524 -4.34 3.53 -6.98
CA VAL A 524 -3.97 4.69 -6.16
C VAL A 524 -5.12 5.33 -5.38
N TYR A 525 -6.37 5.18 -5.83
CA TYR A 525 -7.54 5.68 -5.07
C TYR A 525 -7.63 5.07 -3.66
N LYS A 526 -7.06 3.87 -3.45
CA LYS A 526 -7.04 3.17 -2.17
C LYS A 526 -6.24 3.95 -1.11
N TYR A 527 -5.23 4.69 -1.51
CA TYR A 527 -4.51 5.61 -0.61
C TYR A 527 -5.45 6.71 -0.11
N SER A 528 -6.18 7.36 -1.02
CA SER A 528 -7.12 8.43 -0.68
C SER A 528 -8.30 7.95 0.18
N THR A 529 -8.86 6.79 -0.14
CA THR A 529 -9.94 6.21 0.66
C THR A 529 -9.43 5.70 2.01
N GLY A 530 -8.23 5.13 2.05
CA GLY A 530 -7.60 4.63 3.26
C GLY A 530 -7.33 5.75 4.28
N VAL A 531 -6.66 6.83 3.86
CA VAL A 531 -6.40 7.99 4.74
C VAL A 531 -7.70 8.65 5.19
N SER A 532 -8.71 8.75 4.31
CA SER A 532 -10.00 9.34 4.66
C SER A 532 -10.77 8.50 5.70
N ALA A 533 -10.76 7.18 5.55
CA ALA A 533 -11.35 6.28 6.52
C ALA A 533 -10.61 6.32 7.87
N ALA A 534 -9.28 6.32 7.85
CA ALA A 534 -8.44 6.37 9.04
C ALA A 534 -8.66 7.64 9.86
N ILE A 535 -8.64 8.81 9.21
CA ILE A 535 -8.87 10.11 9.85
C ILE A 535 -10.29 10.18 10.44
N ALA A 536 -11.31 9.73 9.69
CA ALA A 536 -12.68 9.72 10.18
C ALA A 536 -12.87 8.79 11.40
N LEU A 537 -12.21 7.64 11.43
CA LEU A 537 -12.22 6.72 12.57
C LEU A 537 -11.46 7.32 13.77
N ALA A 538 -10.29 7.92 13.54
CA ALA A 538 -9.50 8.57 14.58
C ALA A 538 -10.25 9.75 15.21
N GLU A 539 -10.90 10.60 14.40
CA GLU A 539 -11.73 11.71 14.88
C GLU A 539 -12.87 11.22 15.79
N ARG A 540 -13.54 10.11 15.43
CA ARG A 540 -14.60 9.52 16.25
C ARG A 540 -14.08 9.03 17.61
N VAL A 541 -12.92 8.38 17.63
CA VAL A 541 -12.28 7.89 18.88
C VAL A 541 -11.83 9.05 19.73
N LEU A 542 -11.11 10.00 19.17
CA LEU A 542 -10.57 11.17 19.88
C LEU A 542 -11.66 12.11 20.42
N SER A 543 -12.80 12.20 19.70
CA SER A 543 -13.96 12.98 20.16
C SER A 543 -14.81 12.24 21.20
N GLY A 544 -14.43 11.04 21.63
CA GLY A 544 -15.15 10.26 22.63
C GLY A 544 -16.56 9.82 22.20
N VAL A 545 -16.78 9.58 20.91
CA VAL A 545 -18.07 9.07 20.41
C VAL A 545 -18.35 7.72 21.08
N PRO A 546 -19.51 7.54 21.74
CA PRO A 546 -19.84 6.29 22.41
C PRO A 546 -19.74 5.07 21.47
N GLY A 547 -19.02 4.04 21.87
CA GLY A 547 -18.81 2.81 21.10
C GLY A 547 -17.79 2.93 19.95
N ALA A 548 -17.13 4.09 19.75
CA ALA A 548 -16.17 4.27 18.67
C ALA A 548 -14.94 3.38 18.81
N VAL A 549 -14.43 3.21 20.03
CA VAL A 549 -13.27 2.35 20.31
C VAL A 549 -13.62 0.88 20.02
N GLU A 550 -14.74 0.40 20.53
CA GLU A 550 -15.22 -0.96 20.31
C GLU A 550 -15.46 -1.25 18.82
N ALA A 551 -16.02 -0.27 18.09
CA ALA A 551 -16.26 -0.38 16.65
C ALA A 551 -14.94 -0.44 15.87
N TYR A 552 -13.94 0.38 16.22
CA TYR A 552 -12.60 0.34 15.63
C TYR A 552 -11.88 -0.99 15.94
N LEU A 553 -11.90 -1.44 17.19
CA LEU A 553 -11.32 -2.75 17.54
C LEU A 553 -12.06 -3.90 16.85
N GLY A 554 -13.37 -3.76 16.62
CA GLY A 554 -14.17 -4.67 15.81
C GLY A 554 -13.71 -4.70 14.35
N PHE A 555 -13.35 -3.55 13.78
CA PHE A 555 -12.74 -3.44 12.46
C PHE A 555 -11.42 -4.23 12.40
N LEU A 556 -10.49 -4.01 13.31
CA LEU A 556 -9.20 -4.72 13.34
C LEU A 556 -9.37 -6.24 13.52
N LYS A 557 -10.42 -6.68 14.19
CA LYS A 557 -10.73 -8.09 14.44
C LYS A 557 -11.48 -8.77 13.30
N SER A 558 -11.97 -8.04 12.30
CA SER A 558 -12.91 -8.56 11.31
C SER A 558 -12.25 -9.42 10.23
N GLY A 559 -10.96 -9.21 9.94
CA GLY A 559 -10.30 -9.88 8.81
C GLY A 559 -11.08 -9.71 7.51
N GLY A 560 -11.23 -10.80 6.76
CA GLY A 560 -11.97 -10.89 5.50
C GLY A 560 -13.39 -11.41 5.59
N THR A 561 -14.03 -11.38 6.77
CA THR A 561 -15.39 -11.89 6.98
C THR A 561 -16.47 -11.14 6.22
N LYS A 562 -16.18 -9.91 5.80
CA LYS A 562 -17.07 -9.02 5.03
C LYS A 562 -16.33 -8.42 3.84
N PHE A 563 -17.05 -7.71 2.98
CA PHE A 563 -16.43 -6.83 2.00
C PHE A 563 -15.93 -5.53 2.65
N PRO A 564 -14.94 -4.85 2.06
CA PRO A 564 -14.28 -3.70 2.68
C PRO A 564 -15.22 -2.59 3.13
N LEU A 565 -16.17 -2.21 2.27
CA LEU A 565 -17.13 -1.14 2.60
C LEU A 565 -18.06 -1.50 3.76
N GLU A 566 -18.47 -2.76 3.85
CA GLU A 566 -19.29 -3.25 4.97
C GLU A 566 -18.50 -3.27 6.28
N THR A 567 -17.20 -3.62 6.19
CA THR A 567 -16.29 -3.62 7.33
C THR A 567 -16.11 -2.22 7.89
N LEU A 568 -15.86 -1.22 7.03
CA LEU A 568 -15.73 0.18 7.45
C LEU A 568 -17.06 0.76 7.95
N GLN A 569 -18.19 0.41 7.31
CA GLN A 569 -19.51 0.84 7.75
C GLN A 569 -19.84 0.30 9.15
N ALA A 570 -19.47 -0.95 9.46
CA ALA A 570 -19.63 -1.51 10.79
C ALA A 570 -18.74 -0.80 11.83
N ALA A 571 -17.60 -0.23 11.43
CA ALA A 571 -16.75 0.62 12.26
C ALA A 571 -17.28 2.08 12.40
N GLY A 572 -18.36 2.41 11.68
CA GLY A 572 -19.01 3.72 11.74
C GLY A 572 -18.55 4.71 10.67
N VAL A 573 -17.89 4.24 9.62
CA VAL A 573 -17.43 5.05 8.47
C VAL A 573 -17.95 4.45 7.17
N ASP A 574 -18.85 5.14 6.49
CA ASP A 574 -19.42 4.69 5.21
C ASP A 574 -18.76 5.42 4.03
N MET A 575 -17.84 4.74 3.35
CA MET A 575 -17.15 5.25 2.17
C MET A 575 -18.02 5.35 0.92
N ARG A 576 -19.28 4.92 0.96
CA ARG A 576 -20.27 5.18 -0.11
C ARG A 576 -20.77 6.62 -0.11
N THR A 577 -20.45 7.37 0.95
CA THR A 577 -20.76 8.80 1.10
C THR A 577 -19.48 9.63 1.02
N SER A 578 -19.61 10.94 0.76
CA SER A 578 -18.49 11.88 0.78
C SER A 578 -17.98 12.21 2.20
N ALA A 579 -18.75 11.91 3.24
CA ALA A 579 -18.50 12.35 4.61
C ALA A 579 -17.08 12.04 5.14
N PRO A 580 -16.50 10.84 4.94
CA PRO A 580 -15.13 10.56 5.40
C PRO A 580 -14.07 11.38 4.66
N VAL A 581 -14.24 11.59 3.34
CA VAL A 581 -13.35 12.43 2.54
C VAL A 581 -13.46 13.89 2.98
N GLU A 582 -14.67 14.38 3.19
CA GLU A 582 -14.91 15.75 3.69
C GLU A 582 -14.35 15.96 5.09
N SER A 583 -14.33 14.93 5.97
CA SER A 583 -13.69 15.04 7.28
C SER A 583 -12.19 15.31 7.15
N THR A 584 -11.51 14.57 6.25
CA THR A 584 -10.09 14.78 5.95
C THR A 584 -9.84 16.17 5.35
N LEU A 585 -10.68 16.64 4.45
CA LEU A 585 -10.57 17.97 3.85
C LEU A 585 -10.76 19.09 4.89
N ARG A 586 -11.71 18.93 5.83
CA ARG A 586 -11.87 19.85 6.97
C ARG A 586 -10.68 19.83 7.93
N LEU A 587 -10.08 18.66 8.16
CA LEU A 587 -8.85 18.55 8.96
C LEU A 587 -7.70 19.29 8.27
N PHE A 588 -7.51 19.10 6.97
CA PHE A 588 -6.50 19.82 6.19
C PHE A 588 -6.66 21.33 6.32
N GLU A 589 -7.86 21.86 6.14
CA GLU A 589 -8.13 23.30 6.24
C GLU A 589 -7.91 23.84 7.67
N ARG A 590 -8.34 23.12 8.68
CA ARG A 590 -8.09 23.47 10.08
C ARG A 590 -6.60 23.52 10.39
N ARG A 591 -5.83 22.53 9.97
CA ARG A 591 -4.38 22.49 10.15
C ARG A 591 -3.65 23.57 9.37
N LEU A 592 -4.15 23.90 8.18
CA LEU A 592 -3.62 25.02 7.41
C LEU A 592 -3.79 26.36 8.15
N ASN A 593 -4.96 26.62 8.73
CA ASN A 593 -5.19 27.81 9.55
C ASN A 593 -4.23 27.87 10.74
N GLU A 594 -4.09 26.74 11.48
CA GLU A 594 -3.14 26.65 12.60
C GLU A 594 -1.68 26.88 12.16
N LEU A 595 -1.30 26.40 10.97
CA LEU A 595 0.05 26.58 10.45
C LEU A 595 0.29 28.04 10.04
N GLU A 596 -0.67 28.71 9.41
CA GLU A 596 -0.58 30.12 9.05
C GLU A 596 -0.37 31.03 10.27
N ASP A 597 -1.01 30.68 11.41
CA ASP A 597 -0.84 31.43 12.67
C ASP A 597 0.53 31.20 13.33
N LEU A 598 1.22 30.11 12.99
CA LEU A 598 2.53 29.74 13.55
C LEU A 598 3.72 30.21 12.71
N LEU A 599 3.53 30.52 11.41
CA LEU A 599 4.56 30.95 10.47
C LEU A 599 4.49 32.45 10.17
#